data_14505e26449af28d924d3f95c673dbda
#
_entry.id   14505e26449af28d924d3f95c673dbda
#
_cell.length_a   1.000
_cell.length_b   1.000
_cell.length_c   1.000
_cell.angle_alpha   90.00
_cell.angle_beta   90.00
_cell.angle_gamma   90.00
#
_symmetry.space_group_name_H-M   'P 1'
#
loop_
_entity.id
_entity.type
_entity.pdbx_description
1 polymer ?
#
loop_
_entity_poly.entity_id
_entity_poly.type
_entity_poly.pdbx_seq_one_letter_code
_entity_poly.pdbx_strand_id
1 'polypeptide(L)'
;MLSRSIARHRLMAELVGFLPLIIFLALLTYVGLNAPNFMTLFNLKLVLMQSLPVVLLVTGLSAVVMAGGDDVVSGGIDLSIPATAVLCAGITAVLLASGLSPFVASLAALAAALAAGAVNAVLITRLRMTPLLTTLAMFVALVGINNMVTSRRRINLTDGHIGLLREDFVFGIPLGIVIVALVVLVAYHLLHRTRWGLNLQAAGGSRDAAEISGLKVDRLVAQSYLLAAFMGFLTGFFVLARGNGYSPGVENNLMLEMVLANFLGAAFSPRRVVTMWGAVLGAVLVAAISIGLKTIGVNVFWTDLVKGALILVVVALSAISQRVQ
;
A
#
# COMPACT_ATOMS: atom_id res chain seq x y z
N MET A 1 10.21 -12.98 43.18
CA MET A 1 10.19 -13.84 41.98
C MET A 1 9.23 -13.33 40.89
N LEU A 2 8.05 -12.85 41.22
CA LEU A 2 7.04 -12.30 40.29
C LEU A 2 7.55 -11.15 39.39
N SER A 3 8.34 -10.21 39.90
CA SER A 3 8.84 -9.07 39.11
C SER A 3 9.85 -9.46 38.03
N ARG A 4 10.67 -10.49 38.24
CA ARG A 4 11.60 -11.00 37.24
C ARG A 4 10.90 -11.80 36.13
N SER A 5 9.79 -12.47 36.44
CA SER A 5 8.95 -13.19 35.47
C SER A 5 8.25 -12.19 34.52
N ILE A 6 7.64 -11.14 35.07
CA ILE A 6 6.97 -10.08 34.29
C ILE A 6 7.98 -9.34 33.39
N ALA A 7 9.17 -9.01 33.90
CA ALA A 7 10.22 -8.38 33.10
C ALA A 7 10.70 -9.27 31.95
N ARG A 8 10.82 -10.58 32.18
CA ARG A 8 11.21 -11.56 31.17
C ARG A 8 10.13 -11.72 30.07
N HIS A 9 8.85 -11.74 30.44
CA HIS A 9 7.75 -11.80 29.49
C HIS A 9 7.68 -10.53 28.63
N ARG A 10 7.86 -9.35 29.21
CA ARG A 10 7.92 -8.09 28.45
C ARG A 10 9.10 -8.07 27.48
N LEU A 11 10.29 -8.47 27.91
CA LEU A 11 11.48 -8.54 27.05
C LEU A 11 11.29 -9.50 25.88
N MET A 12 10.69 -10.68 26.15
CA MET A 12 10.37 -11.63 25.09
C MET A 12 9.33 -11.07 24.11
N ALA A 13 8.28 -10.40 24.57
CA ALA A 13 7.28 -9.76 23.71
C ALA A 13 7.91 -8.67 22.83
N GLU A 14 8.83 -7.89 23.37
CA GLU A 14 9.57 -6.88 22.60
C GLU A 14 10.49 -7.51 21.54
N LEU A 15 11.24 -8.55 21.90
CA LEU A 15 12.11 -9.25 20.96
C LEU A 15 11.34 -9.93 19.84
N VAL A 16 10.24 -10.64 20.18
CA VAL A 16 9.37 -11.29 19.19
C VAL A 16 8.79 -10.29 18.21
N GLY A 17 8.44 -9.10 18.67
CA GLY A 17 7.88 -8.10 17.79
C GLY A 17 8.89 -7.39 16.89
N PHE A 18 10.20 -7.36 17.21
CA PHE A 18 11.24 -6.88 16.29
C PHE A 18 11.72 -7.97 15.32
N LEU A 19 11.36 -9.22 15.55
CA LEU A 19 11.82 -10.34 14.74
C LEU A 19 11.52 -10.18 13.24
N PRO A 20 10.33 -9.69 12.81
CA PRO A 20 10.07 -9.39 11.40
C PRO A 20 11.07 -8.41 10.80
N LEU A 21 11.39 -7.35 11.52
CA LEU A 21 12.36 -6.34 11.07
C LEU A 21 13.77 -6.93 11.01
N ILE A 22 14.15 -7.76 11.99
CA ILE A 22 15.46 -8.43 12.02
C ILE A 22 15.61 -9.38 10.82
N ILE A 23 14.59 -10.18 10.53
CA ILE A 23 14.59 -11.09 9.37
C ILE A 23 14.72 -10.28 8.08
N PHE A 24 13.98 -9.17 7.98
CA PHE A 24 14.00 -8.30 6.81
C PHE A 24 15.37 -7.64 6.61
N LEU A 25 15.98 -7.13 7.69
CA LEU A 25 17.32 -6.54 7.65
C LEU A 25 18.40 -7.57 7.35
N ALA A 26 18.28 -8.79 7.90
CA ALA A 26 19.18 -9.89 7.57
C ALA A 26 19.13 -10.27 6.09
N LEU A 27 17.90 -10.33 5.52
CA LEU A 27 17.71 -10.60 4.10
C LEU A 27 18.27 -9.47 3.23
N LEU A 28 18.04 -8.21 3.62
CA LEU A 28 18.59 -7.03 2.93
C LEU A 28 20.13 -7.00 2.99
N THR A 29 20.69 -7.36 4.13
CA THR A 29 22.15 -7.48 4.30
C THR A 29 22.70 -8.59 3.41
N TYR A 30 22.05 -9.76 3.38
CA TYR A 30 22.43 -10.86 2.50
C TYR A 30 22.42 -10.42 1.03
N VAL A 31 21.35 -9.73 0.60
CA VAL A 31 21.24 -9.15 -0.75
C VAL A 31 22.36 -8.15 -1.00
N GLY A 32 22.60 -7.22 -0.07
CA GLY A 32 23.63 -6.18 -0.22
C GLY A 32 25.05 -6.74 -0.38
N LEU A 33 25.32 -7.90 0.26
CA LEU A 33 26.63 -8.56 0.19
C LEU A 33 26.79 -9.43 -1.08
N ASN A 34 25.70 -10.01 -1.59
CA ASN A 34 25.76 -10.98 -2.69
C ASN A 34 25.27 -10.43 -4.04
N ALA A 35 24.51 -9.33 -4.06
CA ALA A 35 24.02 -8.73 -5.30
C ALA A 35 25.06 -7.77 -5.90
N PRO A 36 25.61 -8.06 -7.09
CA PRO A 36 26.55 -7.16 -7.74
C PRO A 36 25.97 -5.76 -7.93
N ASN A 37 26.72 -4.72 -7.56
CA ASN A 37 26.34 -3.32 -7.73
C ASN A 37 25.00 -2.89 -7.05
N PHE A 38 24.47 -3.66 -6.10
CA PHE A 38 23.21 -3.36 -5.44
C PHE A 38 23.22 -1.98 -4.75
N MET A 39 24.33 -1.60 -4.13
CA MET A 39 24.50 -0.32 -3.42
C MET A 39 24.86 0.86 -4.35
N THR A 40 24.77 0.72 -5.67
CA THR A 40 24.98 1.84 -6.59
C THR A 40 23.82 2.83 -6.60
N LEU A 41 24.11 4.08 -6.92
CA LEU A 41 23.08 5.12 -7.08
C LEU A 41 22.01 4.73 -8.10
N PHE A 42 22.40 4.02 -9.16
CA PHE A 42 21.47 3.51 -10.17
C PHE A 42 20.46 2.54 -9.57
N ASN A 43 20.92 1.54 -8.82
CA ASN A 43 20.03 0.57 -8.19
C ASN A 43 19.19 1.19 -7.07
N LEU A 44 19.73 2.17 -6.33
CA LEU A 44 18.95 2.90 -5.33
C LEU A 44 17.81 3.69 -5.99
N LYS A 45 18.07 4.39 -7.10
CA LYS A 45 17.00 5.02 -7.90
C LYS A 45 15.98 4.00 -8.38
N LEU A 46 16.43 2.85 -8.87
CA LEU A 46 15.55 1.77 -9.32
C LEU A 46 14.65 1.24 -8.19
N VAL A 47 15.21 1.03 -7.00
CA VAL A 47 14.44 0.64 -5.79
C VAL A 47 13.36 1.68 -5.48
N LEU A 48 13.72 2.96 -5.45
CA LEU A 48 12.76 4.03 -5.18
C LEU A 48 11.67 4.06 -6.25
N MET A 49 12.01 4.03 -7.52
CA MET A 49 11.03 4.03 -8.62
C MET A 49 10.10 2.82 -8.57
N GLN A 50 10.60 1.64 -8.24
CA GLN A 50 9.81 0.42 -8.12
C GLN A 50 8.89 0.43 -6.89
N SER A 51 9.26 1.16 -5.83
CA SER A 51 8.45 1.27 -4.62
C SER A 51 7.27 2.24 -4.76
N LEU A 52 7.31 3.20 -5.72
CA LEU A 52 6.32 4.28 -5.81
C LEU A 52 4.85 3.82 -5.84
N PRO A 53 4.47 2.81 -6.64
CA PRO A 53 3.10 2.30 -6.61
C PRO A 53 2.69 1.82 -5.21
N VAL A 54 3.55 1.05 -4.55
CA VAL A 54 3.27 0.48 -3.23
C VAL A 54 3.24 1.57 -2.15
N VAL A 55 4.12 2.58 -2.23
CA VAL A 55 4.11 3.75 -1.33
C VAL A 55 2.77 4.48 -1.38
N LEU A 56 2.21 4.70 -2.57
CA LEU A 56 0.88 5.32 -2.71
C LEU A 56 -0.23 4.42 -2.15
N LEU A 57 -0.18 3.11 -2.44
CA LEU A 57 -1.16 2.14 -1.91
C LEU A 57 -1.17 2.12 -0.39
N VAL A 58 0.00 2.01 0.27
CA VAL A 58 0.07 1.98 1.74
C VAL A 58 -0.29 3.33 2.36
N THR A 59 -0.06 4.44 1.65
CA THR A 59 -0.51 5.78 2.09
C THR A 59 -2.04 5.84 2.14
N GLY A 60 -2.72 5.32 1.11
CA GLY A 60 -4.17 5.20 1.10
C GLY A 60 -4.69 4.25 2.16
N LEU A 61 -4.07 3.07 2.29
CA LEU A 61 -4.43 2.08 3.30
C LEU A 61 -4.25 2.62 4.73
N SER A 62 -3.21 3.43 4.98
CA SER A 62 -3.00 4.03 6.30
C SER A 62 -4.18 4.90 6.76
N ALA A 63 -4.85 5.60 5.85
CA ALA A 63 -6.04 6.38 6.19
C ALA A 63 -7.21 5.48 6.62
N VAL A 64 -7.38 4.34 5.95
CA VAL A 64 -8.43 3.36 6.27
C VAL A 64 -8.15 2.69 7.62
N VAL A 65 -6.91 2.27 7.86
CA VAL A 65 -6.47 1.69 9.15
C VAL A 65 -6.66 2.70 10.29
N MET A 66 -6.28 3.96 10.08
CA MET A 66 -6.48 5.02 11.08
C MET A 66 -7.96 5.26 11.40
N ALA A 67 -8.87 5.05 10.45
CA ALA A 67 -10.31 5.27 10.65
C ALA A 67 -11.02 4.08 11.31
N GLY A 68 -10.59 2.86 11.00
CA GLY A 68 -11.26 1.62 11.41
C GLY A 68 -10.60 0.89 12.57
N GLY A 69 -9.39 1.33 12.98
CA GLY A 69 -8.59 0.63 13.99
C GLY A 69 -7.70 -0.47 13.41
N ASP A 70 -6.81 -0.98 14.26
CA ASP A 70 -5.73 -1.90 13.87
C ASP A 70 -6.13 -3.38 13.80
N ASP A 71 -7.39 -3.74 14.10
CA ASP A 71 -7.87 -5.12 13.98
C ASP A 71 -8.01 -5.48 12.49
N VAL A 72 -7.34 -6.57 12.07
CA VAL A 72 -7.31 -7.01 10.66
C VAL A 72 -8.69 -7.49 10.18
N VAL A 73 -9.52 -8.02 11.07
CA VAL A 73 -10.82 -8.62 10.71
C VAL A 73 -11.96 -7.62 10.83
N SER A 74 -12.03 -6.91 11.95
CA SER A 74 -13.09 -5.95 12.29
C SER A 74 -12.69 -4.50 12.09
N GLY A 75 -11.40 -4.23 11.97
CA GLY A 75 -10.81 -2.89 11.85
C GLY A 75 -10.75 -2.37 10.40
N GLY A 76 -9.95 -1.34 10.22
CA GLY A 76 -9.80 -0.68 8.92
C GLY A 76 -8.83 -1.42 7.98
N ILE A 77 -9.36 -2.11 6.99
CA ILE A 77 -8.55 -2.67 5.90
C ILE A 77 -9.25 -2.44 4.56
N ASP A 78 -8.47 -2.17 3.52
CA ASP A 78 -8.98 -2.10 2.14
C ASP A 78 -8.04 -2.85 1.19
N LEU A 79 -8.43 -4.07 0.85
CA LEU A 79 -7.71 -4.92 -0.09
C LEU A 79 -8.04 -4.60 -1.56
N SER A 80 -9.03 -3.74 -1.82
CA SER A 80 -9.45 -3.40 -3.19
C SER A 80 -8.59 -2.32 -3.84
N ILE A 81 -7.77 -1.56 -3.07
CA ILE A 81 -6.96 -0.46 -3.60
C ILE A 81 -6.03 -0.89 -4.75
N PRO A 82 -5.32 -2.04 -4.68
CA PRO A 82 -4.49 -2.51 -5.79
C PRO A 82 -5.28 -2.81 -7.06
N ALA A 83 -6.46 -3.43 -6.94
CA ALA A 83 -7.33 -3.68 -8.09
C ALA A 83 -7.91 -2.38 -8.66
N THR A 84 -8.25 -1.40 -7.80
CA THR A 84 -8.62 -0.05 -8.21
C THR A 84 -7.51 0.61 -9.02
N ALA A 85 -6.25 0.51 -8.56
CA ALA A 85 -5.09 1.06 -9.26
C ALA A 85 -4.90 0.45 -10.64
N VAL A 86 -5.00 -0.88 -10.75
CA VAL A 86 -4.80 -1.58 -12.03
C VAL A 86 -5.99 -1.37 -12.96
N LEU A 87 -7.23 -1.23 -12.45
CA LEU A 87 -8.38 -0.80 -13.24
C LEU A 87 -8.17 0.61 -13.81
N CYS A 88 -7.70 1.56 -13.00
CA CYS A 88 -7.38 2.92 -13.46
C CYS A 88 -6.28 2.89 -14.54
N ALA A 89 -5.24 2.07 -14.36
CA ALA A 89 -4.21 1.86 -15.36
C ALA A 89 -4.80 1.29 -16.66
N GLY A 90 -5.69 0.29 -16.57
CA GLY A 90 -6.37 -0.33 -17.70
C GLY A 90 -7.24 0.66 -18.47
N ILE A 91 -8.12 1.40 -17.77
CA ILE A 91 -8.97 2.44 -18.37
C ILE A 91 -8.11 3.49 -19.07
N THR A 92 -7.10 4.01 -18.39
CA THR A 92 -6.19 5.02 -18.97
C THR A 92 -5.50 4.48 -20.21
N ALA A 93 -4.97 3.24 -20.17
CA ALA A 93 -4.27 2.64 -21.29
C ALA A 93 -5.19 2.42 -22.51
N VAL A 94 -6.41 1.92 -22.30
CA VAL A 94 -7.38 1.70 -23.38
C VAL A 94 -7.78 3.01 -24.03
N LEU A 95 -8.08 4.04 -23.23
CA LEU A 95 -8.53 5.33 -23.76
C LEU A 95 -7.41 6.08 -24.49
N LEU A 96 -6.17 6.06 -23.97
CA LEU A 96 -5.02 6.61 -24.69
C LEU A 96 -4.72 5.87 -26.00
N ALA A 97 -4.78 4.53 -25.99
CA ALA A 97 -4.61 3.72 -27.20
C ALA A 97 -5.71 3.97 -28.24
N SER A 98 -6.90 4.41 -27.80
CA SER A 98 -8.01 4.81 -28.69
C SER A 98 -7.86 6.26 -29.20
N GLY A 99 -6.78 6.97 -28.86
CA GLY A 99 -6.52 8.34 -29.32
C GLY A 99 -7.25 9.43 -28.50
N LEU A 100 -7.84 9.09 -27.36
CA LEU A 100 -8.45 10.08 -26.49
C LEU A 100 -7.38 10.85 -25.70
N SER A 101 -7.71 12.10 -25.33
CA SER A 101 -6.76 12.95 -24.61
C SER A 101 -6.42 12.38 -23.22
N PRO A 102 -5.20 12.61 -22.70
CA PRO A 102 -4.80 12.19 -21.35
C PRO A 102 -5.72 12.74 -20.26
N PHE A 103 -6.30 13.92 -20.46
CA PHE A 103 -7.25 14.52 -19.53
C PHE A 103 -8.54 13.70 -19.42
N VAL A 104 -9.13 13.30 -20.56
CA VAL A 104 -10.36 12.48 -20.59
C VAL A 104 -10.09 11.10 -19.99
N ALA A 105 -8.95 10.47 -20.34
CA ALA A 105 -8.56 9.18 -19.79
C ALA A 105 -8.37 9.24 -18.26
N SER A 106 -7.74 10.30 -17.76
CA SER A 106 -7.55 10.52 -16.32
C SER A 106 -8.86 10.75 -15.59
N LEU A 107 -9.78 11.53 -16.17
CA LEU A 107 -11.11 11.80 -15.57
C LEU A 107 -11.94 10.53 -15.48
N ALA A 108 -11.94 9.69 -16.52
CA ALA A 108 -12.63 8.41 -16.52
C ALA A 108 -12.06 7.44 -15.47
N ALA A 109 -10.72 7.36 -15.36
CA ALA A 109 -10.06 6.55 -14.34
C ALA A 109 -10.37 7.04 -12.92
N LEU A 110 -10.36 8.37 -12.69
CA LEU A 110 -10.72 8.97 -11.40
C LEU A 110 -12.17 8.64 -11.03
N ALA A 111 -13.10 8.79 -11.98
CA ALA A 111 -14.52 8.47 -11.76
C ALA A 111 -14.70 6.99 -11.37
N ALA A 112 -14.01 6.07 -12.04
CA ALA A 112 -14.04 4.64 -11.73
C ALA A 112 -13.47 4.36 -10.32
N ALA A 113 -12.34 4.98 -9.95
CA ALA A 113 -11.75 4.84 -8.63
C ALA A 113 -12.71 5.33 -7.53
N LEU A 114 -13.23 6.56 -7.68
CA LEU A 114 -14.15 7.14 -6.68
C LEU A 114 -15.46 6.36 -6.58
N ALA A 115 -15.96 5.79 -7.68
CA ALA A 115 -17.13 4.91 -7.67
C ALA A 115 -16.84 3.63 -6.84
N ALA A 116 -15.69 2.98 -7.04
CA ALA A 116 -15.29 1.81 -6.26
C ALA A 116 -15.16 2.15 -4.76
N GLY A 117 -14.48 3.25 -4.42
CA GLY A 117 -14.36 3.73 -3.05
C GLY A 117 -15.71 4.09 -2.41
N ALA A 118 -16.62 4.72 -3.17
CA ALA A 118 -17.96 5.04 -2.69
C ALA A 118 -18.80 3.79 -2.42
N VAL A 119 -18.72 2.77 -3.29
CA VAL A 119 -19.39 1.48 -3.06
C VAL A 119 -18.87 0.83 -1.79
N ASN A 120 -17.55 0.71 -1.60
CA ASN A 120 -16.97 0.19 -0.36
C ASN A 120 -17.44 0.98 0.87
N ALA A 121 -17.40 2.31 0.80
CA ALA A 121 -17.85 3.18 1.87
C ALA A 121 -19.32 2.92 2.25
N VAL A 122 -20.22 2.80 1.27
CA VAL A 122 -21.66 2.53 1.50
C VAL A 122 -21.85 1.14 2.10
N LEU A 123 -21.22 0.10 1.55
CA LEU A 123 -21.36 -1.28 2.03
C LEU A 123 -20.89 -1.41 3.49
N ILE A 124 -19.79 -0.74 3.85
CA ILE A 124 -19.21 -0.84 5.19
C ILE A 124 -19.97 0.05 6.19
N THR A 125 -20.31 1.31 5.82
CA THR A 125 -20.88 2.26 6.80
C THR A 125 -22.39 2.15 6.89
N ARG A 126 -23.10 1.85 5.80
CA ARG A 126 -24.58 1.75 5.78
C ARG A 126 -25.08 0.34 5.96
N LEU A 127 -24.47 -0.64 5.25
CA LEU A 127 -24.86 -2.04 5.33
C LEU A 127 -24.12 -2.80 6.43
N ARG A 128 -23.18 -2.15 7.13
CA ARG A 128 -22.41 -2.72 8.25
C ARG A 128 -21.67 -4.02 7.89
N MET A 129 -21.27 -4.16 6.64
CA MET A 129 -20.46 -5.30 6.20
C MET A 129 -19.04 -5.18 6.77
N THR A 130 -18.43 -6.33 7.04
CA THR A 130 -17.04 -6.35 7.51
C THR A 130 -16.09 -5.82 6.43
N PRO A 131 -15.16 -4.92 6.76
CA PRO A 131 -14.22 -4.32 5.80
C PRO A 131 -13.45 -5.34 4.98
N LEU A 132 -12.90 -6.36 5.63
CA LEU A 132 -12.11 -7.40 4.97
C LEU A 132 -12.89 -8.12 3.86
N LEU A 133 -14.09 -8.61 4.16
CA LEU A 133 -14.90 -9.35 3.16
C LEU A 133 -15.39 -8.43 2.06
N THR A 134 -15.81 -7.20 2.41
CA THR A 134 -16.30 -6.21 1.43
C THR A 134 -15.22 -5.85 0.43
N THR A 135 -14.02 -5.52 0.91
CA THR A 135 -12.93 -5.06 0.04
C THR A 135 -12.29 -6.21 -0.75
N LEU A 136 -12.31 -7.43 -0.21
CA LEU A 136 -11.90 -8.62 -0.94
C LEU A 136 -12.88 -8.94 -2.09
N ALA A 137 -14.19 -8.87 -1.83
CA ALA A 137 -15.21 -9.04 -2.87
C ALA A 137 -15.09 -7.94 -3.93
N MET A 138 -14.87 -6.69 -3.51
CA MET A 138 -14.62 -5.57 -4.43
C MET A 138 -13.36 -5.79 -5.25
N PHE A 139 -12.27 -6.29 -4.66
CA PHE A 139 -11.06 -6.64 -5.40
C PHE A 139 -11.37 -7.58 -6.56
N VAL A 140 -12.09 -8.67 -6.30
CA VAL A 140 -12.46 -9.65 -7.35
C VAL A 140 -13.36 -9.02 -8.41
N ALA A 141 -14.34 -8.20 -8.01
CA ALA A 141 -15.22 -7.50 -8.94
C ALA A 141 -14.44 -6.53 -9.85
N LEU A 142 -13.51 -5.74 -9.28
CA LEU A 142 -12.69 -4.80 -10.05
C LEU A 142 -11.74 -5.51 -11.01
N VAL A 143 -11.15 -6.65 -10.61
CA VAL A 143 -10.36 -7.50 -11.51
C VAL A 143 -11.21 -8.00 -12.67
N GLY A 144 -12.45 -8.41 -12.41
CA GLY A 144 -13.40 -8.80 -13.45
C GLY A 144 -13.69 -7.66 -14.43
N ILE A 145 -14.03 -6.48 -13.93
CA ILE A 145 -14.27 -5.28 -14.75
C ILE A 145 -13.04 -4.91 -15.56
N ASN A 146 -11.86 -4.94 -14.94
CA ASN A 146 -10.60 -4.64 -15.61
C ASN A 146 -10.30 -5.61 -16.76
N ASN A 147 -10.55 -6.91 -16.57
CA ASN A 147 -10.41 -7.92 -17.62
C ASN A 147 -11.38 -7.68 -18.78
N MET A 148 -12.61 -7.20 -18.49
CA MET A 148 -13.58 -6.82 -19.55
C MET A 148 -13.10 -5.58 -20.32
N VAL A 149 -12.66 -4.54 -19.62
CA VAL A 149 -12.20 -3.27 -20.24
C VAL A 149 -10.96 -3.48 -21.10
N THR A 150 -10.00 -4.28 -20.64
CA THR A 150 -8.71 -4.47 -21.31
C THR A 150 -8.64 -5.71 -22.20
N SER A 151 -9.73 -6.51 -22.23
CA SER A 151 -9.72 -7.84 -22.87
C SER A 151 -8.57 -8.73 -22.39
N ARG A 152 -8.10 -8.49 -21.16
CA ARG A 152 -6.96 -9.18 -20.53
C ARG A 152 -5.69 -9.18 -21.40
N ARG A 153 -5.49 -8.13 -22.22
CA ARG A 153 -4.34 -8.01 -23.11
C ARG A 153 -3.37 -6.95 -22.58
N ARG A 154 -2.09 -7.16 -22.86
CA ARG A 154 -1.10 -6.12 -22.65
C ARG A 154 -1.35 -4.95 -23.61
N ILE A 155 -1.29 -3.72 -23.12
CA ILE A 155 -1.42 -2.50 -23.90
C ILE A 155 -0.14 -1.70 -23.73
N ASN A 156 0.69 -1.67 -24.76
CA ASN A 156 1.90 -0.86 -24.76
C ASN A 156 1.53 0.61 -25.01
N LEU A 157 2.10 1.50 -24.24
CA LEU A 157 1.90 2.95 -24.40
C LEU A 157 3.21 3.57 -24.88
N THR A 158 3.10 4.30 -25.99
CA THR A 158 4.17 5.18 -26.50
C THR A 158 3.97 6.63 -26.08
N ASP A 159 3.01 6.87 -25.16
CA ASP A 159 2.64 8.20 -24.69
C ASP A 159 3.76 8.83 -23.85
N GLY A 160 4.25 9.99 -24.30
CA GLY A 160 5.30 10.74 -23.64
C GLY A 160 4.90 11.23 -22.25
N HIS A 161 3.61 11.51 -21.99
CA HIS A 161 3.17 12.04 -20.69
C HIS A 161 3.39 11.04 -19.54
N ILE A 162 3.18 9.75 -19.77
CA ILE A 162 3.47 8.70 -18.77
C ILE A 162 4.98 8.48 -18.64
N GLY A 163 5.72 8.63 -19.74
CA GLY A 163 7.18 8.55 -19.76
C GLY A 163 7.84 9.59 -18.86
N LEU A 164 7.29 10.82 -18.80
CA LEU A 164 7.79 11.92 -17.96
C LEU A 164 7.99 11.54 -16.49
N LEU A 165 7.16 10.62 -15.95
CA LEU A 165 7.30 10.16 -14.56
C LEU A 165 8.62 9.44 -14.28
N ARG A 166 9.31 8.96 -15.33
CA ARG A 166 10.61 8.26 -15.23
C ARG A 166 11.80 9.13 -15.61
N GLU A 167 11.55 10.28 -16.20
CA GLU A 167 12.59 11.21 -16.59
C GLU A 167 13.20 11.92 -15.39
N ASP A 168 14.50 12.14 -15.41
CA ASP A 168 15.22 12.89 -14.40
C ASP A 168 14.77 14.37 -14.44
N PHE A 169 14.31 14.88 -13.31
CA PHE A 169 13.76 16.25 -13.19
C PHE A 169 14.79 17.22 -12.60
N VAL A 170 15.19 16.99 -11.34
CA VAL A 170 16.13 17.87 -10.63
C VAL A 170 17.22 17.03 -9.99
N PHE A 171 18.48 17.44 -10.15
CA PHE A 171 19.66 16.73 -9.62
C PHE A 171 19.70 15.23 -10.00
N GLY A 172 19.14 14.87 -11.14
CA GLY A 172 19.07 13.48 -11.59
C GLY A 172 18.09 12.63 -10.78
N ILE A 173 17.10 13.22 -10.09
CA ILE A 173 16.02 12.52 -9.41
C ILE A 173 14.82 12.45 -10.36
N PRO A 174 14.25 11.26 -10.63
CA PRO A 174 13.08 11.12 -11.46
C PRO A 174 11.86 11.90 -10.94
N LEU A 175 11.12 12.52 -11.86
CA LEU A 175 9.94 13.32 -11.54
C LEU A 175 8.92 12.55 -10.69
N GLY A 176 8.75 11.26 -10.97
CA GLY A 176 7.84 10.41 -10.22
C GLY A 176 8.17 10.31 -8.72
N ILE A 177 9.46 10.27 -8.36
CA ILE A 177 9.89 10.25 -6.94
C ILE A 177 9.49 11.57 -6.27
N VAL A 178 9.69 12.70 -6.94
CA VAL A 178 9.35 14.03 -6.41
C VAL A 178 7.84 14.16 -6.20
N ILE A 179 7.03 13.72 -7.17
CA ILE A 179 5.57 13.75 -7.08
C ILE A 179 5.08 12.88 -5.92
N VAL A 180 5.55 11.63 -5.82
CA VAL A 180 5.11 10.73 -4.74
C VAL A 180 5.57 11.23 -3.39
N ALA A 181 6.79 11.76 -3.25
CA ALA A 181 7.24 12.38 -2.01
C ALA A 181 6.32 13.53 -1.59
N LEU A 182 5.94 14.40 -2.54
CA LEU A 182 5.00 15.49 -2.27
C LEU A 182 3.62 14.97 -1.85
N VAL A 183 3.08 13.97 -2.54
CA VAL A 183 1.79 13.33 -2.19
C VAL A 183 1.85 12.72 -0.78
N VAL A 184 2.93 12.03 -0.43
CA VAL A 184 3.14 11.45 0.91
C VAL A 184 3.21 12.55 1.97
N LEU A 185 3.92 13.65 1.71
CA LEU A 185 4.00 14.79 2.64
C LEU A 185 2.64 15.47 2.85
N VAL A 186 1.88 15.68 1.78
CA VAL A 186 0.51 16.23 1.84
C VAL A 186 -0.41 15.27 2.61
N ALA A 187 -0.36 13.97 2.32
CA ALA A 187 -1.14 12.97 3.03
C ALA A 187 -0.76 12.90 4.51
N TYR A 188 0.54 12.97 4.84
CA TYR A 188 1.01 13.05 6.22
C TYR A 188 0.46 14.28 6.95
N HIS A 189 0.55 15.45 6.33
CA HIS A 189 -0.02 16.66 6.89
C HIS A 189 -1.53 16.51 7.12
N LEU A 190 -2.26 15.99 6.13
CA LEU A 190 -3.69 15.77 6.20
C LEU A 190 -4.08 14.81 7.34
N LEU A 191 -3.37 13.68 7.49
CA LEU A 191 -3.67 12.63 8.45
C LEU A 191 -3.20 12.94 9.88
N HIS A 192 -2.12 13.73 10.07
CA HIS A 192 -1.51 13.91 11.39
C HIS A 192 -1.58 15.35 11.91
N ARG A 193 -1.85 16.35 11.04
CA ARG A 193 -1.79 17.78 11.42
C ARG A 193 -3.13 18.50 11.24
N THR A 194 -4.14 17.87 10.65
CA THR A 194 -5.46 18.48 10.48
C THR A 194 -6.47 17.92 11.49
N ARG A 195 -7.54 18.69 11.76
CA ARG A 195 -8.67 18.23 12.59
C ARG A 195 -9.32 16.97 12.01
N TRP A 196 -9.38 16.85 10.71
CA TRP A 196 -9.95 15.68 10.05
C TRP A 196 -9.13 14.41 10.36
N GLY A 197 -7.82 14.46 10.21
CA GLY A 197 -6.94 13.33 10.50
C GLY A 197 -6.93 12.94 11.98
N LEU A 198 -6.95 13.92 12.88
CA LEU A 198 -7.06 13.65 14.33
C LEU A 198 -8.39 12.99 14.69
N ASN A 199 -9.50 13.44 14.09
CA ASN A 199 -10.82 12.81 14.27
C ASN A 199 -10.85 11.38 13.71
N LEU A 200 -10.14 11.12 12.61
CA LEU A 200 -9.98 9.79 12.03
C LEU A 200 -9.26 8.84 13.02
N GLN A 201 -8.16 9.28 13.61
CA GLN A 201 -7.43 8.53 14.63
C GLN A 201 -8.27 8.31 15.90
N ALA A 202 -9.04 9.29 16.31
CA ALA A 202 -9.96 9.14 17.44
C ALA A 202 -11.04 8.08 17.16
N ALA A 203 -11.60 8.08 15.96
CA ALA A 203 -12.59 7.09 15.52
C ALA A 203 -12.03 5.66 15.52
N GLY A 204 -10.79 5.48 15.04
CA GLY A 204 -10.12 4.17 15.04
C GLY A 204 -9.64 3.71 16.42
N GLY A 205 -9.33 4.66 17.33
CA GLY A 205 -8.93 4.33 18.69
C GLY A 205 -10.06 3.79 19.55
N SER A 206 -11.24 4.39 19.46
CA SER A 206 -12.47 3.91 20.11
C SER A 206 -13.69 4.50 19.43
N ARG A 207 -14.39 3.67 18.66
CA ARG A 207 -15.58 4.08 17.92
C ARG A 207 -16.66 4.66 18.86
N ASP A 208 -16.95 3.96 19.96
CA ASP A 208 -17.98 4.36 20.92
C ASP A 208 -17.65 5.69 21.60
N ALA A 209 -16.40 5.85 22.05
CA ALA A 209 -15.96 7.12 22.66
C ALA A 209 -16.00 8.28 21.66
N ALA A 210 -15.66 8.05 20.40
CA ALA A 210 -15.71 9.05 19.35
C ALA A 210 -17.17 9.46 19.04
N GLU A 211 -18.11 8.50 18.97
CA GLU A 211 -19.54 8.77 18.75
C GLU A 211 -20.17 9.54 19.93
N ILE A 212 -19.84 9.16 21.19
CA ILE A 212 -20.28 9.89 22.38
C ILE A 212 -19.73 11.32 22.39
N SER A 213 -18.53 11.54 21.87
CA SER A 213 -17.92 12.87 21.71
C SER A 213 -18.53 13.69 20.56
N GLY A 214 -19.54 13.17 19.87
CA GLY A 214 -20.26 13.85 18.78
C GLY A 214 -19.62 13.73 17.41
N LEU A 215 -18.59 12.87 17.22
CA LEU A 215 -18.00 12.64 15.92
C LEU A 215 -18.90 11.77 15.04
N LYS A 216 -19.01 12.13 13.77
CA LYS A 216 -19.74 11.34 12.77
C LYS A 216 -18.83 10.26 12.20
N VAL A 217 -18.60 9.16 12.97
CA VAL A 217 -17.63 8.12 12.65
C VAL A 217 -17.86 7.49 11.28
N ASP A 218 -19.12 7.17 10.92
CA ASP A 218 -19.42 6.62 9.59
C ASP A 218 -18.99 7.53 8.44
N ARG A 219 -19.10 8.85 8.62
CA ARG A 219 -18.64 9.80 7.61
C ARG A 219 -17.13 9.84 7.50
N LEU A 220 -16.41 9.74 8.62
CA LEU A 220 -14.96 9.69 8.65
C LEU A 220 -14.45 8.41 7.96
N VAL A 221 -15.04 7.26 8.29
CA VAL A 221 -14.73 5.98 7.64
C VAL A 221 -15.01 6.05 6.14
N ALA A 222 -16.17 6.57 5.71
CA ALA A 222 -16.48 6.73 4.29
C ALA A 222 -15.43 7.60 3.56
N GLN A 223 -15.01 8.69 4.16
CA GLN A 223 -13.99 9.57 3.59
C GLN A 223 -12.61 8.90 3.49
N SER A 224 -12.24 8.01 4.42
CA SER A 224 -10.98 7.27 4.33
C SER A 224 -10.96 6.31 3.14
N TYR A 225 -12.06 5.62 2.83
CA TYR A 225 -12.19 4.79 1.63
C TYR A 225 -12.12 5.59 0.34
N LEU A 226 -12.70 6.79 0.31
CA LEU A 226 -12.58 7.69 -0.85
C LEU A 226 -11.14 8.18 -1.05
N LEU A 227 -10.43 8.50 0.03
CA LEU A 227 -9.01 8.85 -0.04
C LEU A 227 -8.17 7.67 -0.52
N ALA A 228 -8.45 6.46 -0.01
CA ALA A 228 -7.76 5.25 -0.43
C ALA A 228 -7.98 4.97 -1.94
N ALA A 229 -9.20 5.13 -2.43
CA ALA A 229 -9.51 5.01 -3.85
C ALA A 229 -8.80 6.07 -4.70
N PHE A 230 -8.70 7.31 -4.22
CA PHE A 230 -7.93 8.36 -4.87
C PHE A 230 -6.43 8.01 -4.93
N MET A 231 -5.86 7.44 -3.88
CA MET A 231 -4.48 6.94 -3.91
C MET A 231 -4.32 5.78 -4.90
N GLY A 232 -5.34 4.90 -5.02
CA GLY A 232 -5.41 3.87 -6.05
C GLY A 232 -5.39 4.48 -7.46
N PHE A 233 -6.18 5.54 -7.72
CA PHE A 233 -6.15 6.27 -8.98
C PHE A 233 -4.75 6.80 -9.31
N LEU A 234 -4.10 7.50 -8.38
CA LEU A 234 -2.73 7.98 -8.58
C LEU A 234 -1.75 6.84 -8.86
N THR A 235 -1.89 5.73 -8.12
CA THR A 235 -1.06 4.54 -8.31
C THR A 235 -1.16 3.99 -9.74
N GLY A 236 -2.31 4.07 -10.39
CA GLY A 236 -2.52 3.61 -11.76
C GLY A 236 -1.52 4.20 -12.75
N PHE A 237 -1.17 5.48 -12.65
CA PHE A 237 -0.17 6.13 -13.50
C PHE A 237 1.24 5.56 -13.26
N PHE A 238 1.60 5.30 -12.01
CA PHE A 238 2.90 4.71 -11.69
C PHE A 238 3.00 3.24 -12.10
N VAL A 239 1.88 2.50 -12.10
CA VAL A 239 1.81 1.15 -12.68
C VAL A 239 2.08 1.20 -14.19
N LEU A 240 1.46 2.14 -14.91
CA LEU A 240 1.70 2.35 -16.35
C LEU A 240 3.14 2.77 -16.62
N ALA A 241 3.67 3.72 -15.84
CA ALA A 241 5.05 4.18 -15.97
C ALA A 241 6.06 3.05 -15.74
N ARG A 242 5.85 2.24 -14.69
CA ARG A 242 6.72 1.09 -14.36
C ARG A 242 6.74 0.03 -15.46
N GLY A 243 5.57 -0.23 -16.08
CA GLY A 243 5.38 -1.29 -17.06
C GLY A 243 5.55 -0.88 -18.52
N ASN A 244 5.81 0.39 -18.85
CA ASN A 244 5.70 0.93 -20.21
C ASN A 244 4.32 0.65 -20.84
N GLY A 245 3.27 0.73 -20.04
CA GLY A 245 1.93 0.41 -20.41
C GLY A 245 1.22 -0.53 -19.43
N TYR A 246 0.05 -0.96 -19.79
CA TYR A 246 -0.76 -1.85 -18.97
C TYR A 246 -0.35 -3.33 -19.14
N SER A 247 -0.31 -4.06 -18.04
CA SER A 247 -0.12 -5.52 -18.02
C SER A 247 -1.17 -6.16 -17.11
N PRO A 248 -1.87 -7.22 -17.55
CA PRO A 248 -2.85 -7.91 -16.71
C PRO A 248 -2.17 -8.70 -15.57
N GLY A 249 -2.88 -8.88 -14.45
CA GLY A 249 -2.43 -9.72 -13.33
C GLY A 249 -1.47 -9.04 -12.34
N VAL A 250 -1.14 -7.76 -12.54
CA VAL A 250 -0.22 -7.00 -11.66
C VAL A 250 -0.84 -6.72 -10.30
N GLU A 251 -2.15 -6.69 -10.20
CA GLU A 251 -2.93 -6.40 -8.98
C GLU A 251 -2.63 -7.36 -7.83
N ASN A 252 -2.43 -8.65 -8.12
CA ASN A 252 -2.12 -9.66 -7.10
C ASN A 252 -0.76 -9.37 -6.42
N ASN A 253 0.26 -9.08 -7.20
CA ASN A 253 1.58 -8.75 -6.68
C ASN A 253 1.56 -7.44 -5.90
N LEU A 254 0.84 -6.42 -6.39
CA LEU A 254 0.67 -5.15 -5.67
C LEU A 254 -0.07 -5.34 -4.34
N MET A 255 -1.07 -6.23 -4.28
CA MET A 255 -1.78 -6.54 -3.05
C MET A 255 -0.85 -7.18 -2.03
N LEU A 256 -0.06 -8.18 -2.43
CA LEU A 256 0.92 -8.82 -1.56
C LEU A 256 1.98 -7.83 -1.06
N GLU A 257 2.51 -6.98 -1.95
CA GLU A 257 3.50 -5.94 -1.60
C GLU A 257 2.91 -4.90 -0.66
N MET A 258 1.67 -4.46 -0.88
CA MET A 258 0.97 -3.50 -0.01
C MET A 258 0.73 -4.08 1.39
N VAL A 259 0.23 -5.30 1.48
CA VAL A 259 -0.02 -5.98 2.75
C VAL A 259 1.29 -6.19 3.52
N LEU A 260 2.32 -6.72 2.85
CA LEU A 260 3.63 -6.93 3.47
C LEU A 260 4.25 -5.63 3.98
N ALA A 261 4.21 -4.57 3.17
CA ALA A 261 4.75 -3.26 3.54
C ALA A 261 4.00 -2.65 4.73
N ASN A 262 2.67 -2.79 4.77
CA ASN A 262 1.84 -2.28 5.85
C ASN A 262 2.12 -3.00 7.19
N PHE A 263 2.18 -4.32 7.19
CA PHE A 263 2.50 -5.10 8.39
C PHE A 263 3.96 -4.93 8.83
N LEU A 264 4.90 -4.87 7.89
CA LEU A 264 6.30 -4.55 8.21
C LEU A 264 6.40 -3.15 8.83
N GLY A 265 5.56 -2.23 8.36
CA GLY A 265 5.46 -0.88 8.89
C GLY A 265 5.10 -0.83 10.38
N ALA A 266 4.29 -1.76 10.87
CA ALA A 266 3.95 -1.87 12.28
C ALA A 266 5.18 -2.20 13.15
N ALA A 267 6.16 -2.94 12.63
CA ALA A 267 7.39 -3.27 13.35
C ALA A 267 8.28 -2.04 13.65
N PHE A 268 8.11 -0.94 12.90
CA PHE A 268 8.81 0.33 13.17
C PHE A 268 8.14 1.17 14.27
N SER A 269 6.92 0.80 14.70
CA SER A 269 6.19 1.52 15.74
C SER A 269 6.45 0.92 17.12
N PRO A 270 6.81 1.72 18.15
CA PRO A 270 6.93 1.23 19.51
C PRO A 270 5.64 0.60 20.06
N ARG A 271 4.49 1.09 19.58
CA ARG A 271 3.16 0.58 19.94
C ARG A 271 2.70 -0.61 19.09
N ARG A 272 3.50 -1.04 18.12
CA ARG A 272 3.17 -2.13 17.18
C ARG A 272 1.92 -1.89 16.35
N VAL A 273 1.51 -0.64 16.21
CA VAL A 273 0.42 -0.22 15.33
C VAL A 273 0.96 0.23 13.99
N VAL A 274 0.17 0.04 12.95
CA VAL A 274 0.51 0.51 11.61
C VAL A 274 0.58 2.04 11.62
N THR A 275 1.73 2.56 11.19
CA THR A 275 1.94 3.98 11.02
C THR A 275 2.23 4.29 9.55
N MET A 276 1.78 5.45 9.08
CA MET A 276 2.01 5.86 7.69
C MET A 276 3.49 5.82 7.31
N TRP A 277 4.38 6.38 8.15
CA TRP A 277 5.82 6.36 7.88
C TRP A 277 6.42 4.96 7.90
N GLY A 278 5.97 4.13 8.86
CA GLY A 278 6.39 2.72 8.90
C GLY A 278 5.99 1.98 7.63
N ALA A 279 4.76 2.17 7.16
CA ALA A 279 4.26 1.54 5.94
C ALA A 279 5.02 2.02 4.69
N VAL A 280 5.33 3.33 4.59
CA VAL A 280 6.15 3.89 3.50
C VAL A 280 7.56 3.30 3.51
N LEU A 281 8.22 3.22 4.67
CA LEU A 281 9.53 2.56 4.81
C LEU A 281 9.42 1.07 4.45
N GLY A 282 8.38 0.40 4.91
CA GLY A 282 8.08 -0.98 4.55
C GLY A 282 7.98 -1.19 3.04
N ALA A 283 7.30 -0.28 2.33
CA ALA A 283 7.18 -0.35 0.88
C ALA A 283 8.53 -0.22 0.15
N VAL A 284 9.41 0.67 0.61
CA VAL A 284 10.76 0.81 0.06
C VAL A 284 11.59 -0.44 0.33
N LEU A 285 11.51 -1.01 1.54
CA LEU A 285 12.22 -2.24 1.89
C LEU A 285 11.73 -3.44 1.08
N VAL A 286 10.42 -3.59 0.89
CA VAL A 286 9.84 -4.66 0.04
C VAL A 286 10.34 -4.55 -1.40
N ALA A 287 10.40 -3.34 -1.95
CA ALA A 287 10.96 -3.10 -3.27
C ALA A 287 12.47 -3.42 -3.32
N ALA A 288 13.24 -3.03 -2.28
CA ALA A 288 14.67 -3.31 -2.19
C ALA A 288 14.95 -4.81 -2.22
N ILE A 289 14.22 -5.61 -1.44
CA ILE A 289 14.35 -7.07 -1.46
C ILE A 289 13.96 -7.64 -2.82
N SER A 290 12.84 -7.19 -3.40
CA SER A 290 12.37 -7.68 -4.69
C SER A 290 13.40 -7.46 -5.81
N ILE A 291 14.04 -6.29 -5.82
CA ILE A 291 15.09 -5.96 -6.79
C ILE A 291 16.37 -6.74 -6.46
N GLY A 292 16.75 -6.77 -5.20
CA GLY A 292 17.96 -7.45 -4.77
C GLY A 292 17.95 -8.95 -5.09
N LEU A 293 16.84 -9.64 -4.82
CA LEU A 293 16.69 -11.06 -5.18
C LEU A 293 16.79 -11.27 -6.69
N LYS A 294 16.22 -10.39 -7.50
CA LYS A 294 16.35 -10.44 -8.97
C LYS A 294 17.81 -10.22 -9.41
N THR A 295 18.52 -9.30 -8.76
CA THR A 295 19.92 -9.00 -9.08
C THR A 295 20.86 -10.18 -8.77
N ILE A 296 20.54 -11.00 -7.76
CA ILE A 296 21.26 -12.25 -7.44
C ILE A 296 20.88 -13.38 -8.43
N GLY A 297 19.91 -13.15 -9.33
CA GLY A 297 19.45 -14.18 -10.27
C GLY A 297 18.34 -15.07 -9.73
N VAL A 298 17.72 -14.73 -8.62
CA VAL A 298 16.57 -15.47 -8.08
C VAL A 298 15.37 -15.29 -9.02
N ASN A 299 14.77 -16.39 -9.44
CA ASN A 299 13.61 -16.39 -10.30
C ASN A 299 12.41 -15.69 -9.62
N VAL A 300 11.56 -15.04 -10.44
CA VAL A 300 10.37 -14.32 -9.97
C VAL A 300 9.46 -15.20 -9.12
N PHE A 301 9.28 -16.46 -9.46
CA PHE A 301 8.46 -17.41 -8.67
C PHE A 301 8.97 -17.60 -7.23
N TRP A 302 10.29 -17.67 -7.05
CA TRP A 302 10.88 -17.73 -5.71
C TRP A 302 10.76 -16.41 -4.95
N THR A 303 10.80 -15.29 -5.66
CA THR A 303 10.58 -13.97 -5.05
C THR A 303 9.18 -13.86 -4.44
N ASP A 304 8.15 -14.36 -5.14
CA ASP A 304 6.78 -14.33 -4.64
C ASP A 304 6.59 -15.31 -3.47
N LEU A 305 7.24 -16.49 -3.49
CA LEU A 305 7.28 -17.41 -2.36
C LEU A 305 7.92 -16.77 -1.12
N VAL A 306 9.05 -16.08 -1.29
CA VAL A 306 9.74 -15.38 -0.19
C VAL A 306 8.84 -14.28 0.39
N LYS A 307 8.16 -13.48 -0.46
CA LYS A 307 7.19 -12.47 0.00
C LYS A 307 6.05 -13.10 0.79
N GLY A 308 5.45 -14.18 0.27
CA GLY A 308 4.37 -14.90 0.95
C GLY A 308 4.82 -15.47 2.31
N ALA A 309 6.01 -16.08 2.38
CA ALA A 309 6.58 -16.57 3.62
C ALA A 309 6.83 -15.44 4.63
N LEU A 310 7.35 -14.28 4.16
CA LEU A 310 7.54 -13.10 5.00
C LEU A 310 6.21 -12.57 5.56
N ILE A 311 5.13 -12.54 4.76
CA ILE A 311 3.81 -12.13 5.23
C ILE A 311 3.35 -13.08 6.36
N LEU A 312 3.43 -14.39 6.15
CA LEU A 312 3.04 -15.37 7.17
C LEU A 312 3.84 -15.19 8.47
N VAL A 313 5.15 -15.02 8.37
CA VAL A 313 6.01 -14.80 9.53
C VAL A 313 5.64 -13.50 10.25
N VAL A 314 5.47 -12.39 9.52
CA VAL A 314 5.14 -11.08 10.10
C VAL A 314 3.77 -11.12 10.78
N VAL A 315 2.76 -11.69 10.13
CA VAL A 315 1.40 -11.80 10.69
C VAL A 315 1.38 -12.71 11.91
N ALA A 316 2.04 -13.88 11.85
CA ALA A 316 2.12 -14.81 12.98
C ALA A 316 2.81 -14.17 14.19
N LEU A 317 3.93 -13.48 13.99
CA LEU A 317 4.65 -12.80 15.06
C LEU A 317 3.85 -11.62 15.64
N SER A 318 3.13 -10.86 14.81
CA SER A 318 2.23 -9.81 15.26
C SER A 318 1.11 -10.36 16.13
N ALA A 319 0.49 -11.47 15.72
CA ALA A 319 -0.57 -12.14 16.49
C ALA A 319 -0.07 -12.69 17.84
N ILE A 320 1.14 -13.24 17.89
CA ILE A 320 1.77 -13.72 19.14
C ILE A 320 2.07 -12.53 20.07
N SER A 321 2.62 -11.44 19.53
CA SER A 321 2.96 -10.23 20.30
C SER A 321 1.74 -9.58 20.96
N GLN A 322 0.58 -9.57 20.29
CA GLN A 322 -0.68 -9.05 20.84
C GLN A 322 -1.25 -9.91 21.98
N ARG A 323 -1.00 -11.22 21.99
CA ARG A 323 -1.48 -12.12 23.06
C ARG A 323 -0.65 -12.06 24.33
N VAL A 324 0.56 -11.52 24.26
CA VAL A 324 1.51 -11.44 25.39
C VAL A 324 1.45 -10.09 26.11
N GLN A 325 0.78 -9.10 25.50
CA GLN A 325 0.45 -7.81 26.13
C GLN A 325 -0.86 -7.88 26.89
#